data_8915dc5f8c472e64b58b78a9c1e1eecc
#
_entry.id   8915dc5f8c472e64b58b78a9c1e1eecc
#
_cell.length_a   1.000
_cell.length_b   1.000
_cell.length_c   1.000
_cell.angle_alpha   90.00
_cell.angle_beta   90.00
_cell.angle_gamma   90.00
#
_symmetry.space_group_name_H-M   'P 1'
#
loop_
_entity.id
_entity.type
_entity.pdbx_description
1 polymer ?
#
loop_
_entity_poly.entity_id
_entity_poly.type
_entity_poly.pdbx_seq_one_letter_code
_entity_poly.pdbx_strand_id
1 'polypeptide(L)'
;MRTSEDLIELVEKNISYFYHEDSFLETHGAEEVDSEGGYEGEGEYCHKIILFKEENIFIKIQASYYSYGGVELDYAEVYEVEPREVVVTQYFKKDGK
;
A
#
# COMPACT_ATOMS: atom_id res chain seq x y z
N MET A 1 10.78 -14.04 14.63
CA MET A 1 10.13 -13.01 13.80
C MET A 1 9.80 -13.56 12.42
N ARG A 2 8.74 -13.01 11.83
CA ARG A 2 8.33 -13.41 10.49
C ARG A 2 9.28 -12.79 9.46
N THR A 3 9.51 -13.50 8.37
CA THR A 3 10.33 -12.97 7.27
C THR A 3 9.45 -12.16 6.32
N SER A 4 10.08 -11.44 5.40
CA SER A 4 9.33 -10.72 4.36
C SER A 4 8.44 -11.66 3.57
N GLU A 5 8.93 -12.86 3.25
CA GLU A 5 8.14 -13.83 2.52
C GLU A 5 6.93 -14.30 3.31
N ASP A 6 7.10 -14.49 4.63
CA ASP A 6 5.99 -14.86 5.51
C ASP A 6 4.92 -13.77 5.53
N LEU A 7 5.34 -12.52 5.57
CA LEU A 7 4.42 -11.39 5.62
C LEU A 7 3.70 -11.20 4.28
N ILE A 8 4.42 -11.38 3.18
CA ILE A 8 3.81 -11.31 1.85
C ILE A 8 2.73 -12.39 1.72
N GLU A 9 3.04 -13.61 2.12
CA GLU A 9 2.08 -14.70 2.08
C GLU A 9 0.89 -14.43 2.98
N LEU A 10 1.12 -13.89 4.16
CA LEU A 10 0.05 -13.53 5.09
C LEU A 10 -0.90 -12.51 4.46
N VAL A 11 -0.35 -11.48 3.83
CA VAL A 11 -1.16 -10.46 3.17
C VAL A 11 -1.92 -11.05 2.00
N GLU A 12 -1.28 -11.89 1.20
CA GLU A 12 -1.93 -12.53 0.06
C GLU A 12 -3.12 -13.40 0.50
N LYS A 13 -2.98 -14.12 1.60
CA LYS A 13 -4.06 -14.94 2.14
C LYS A 13 -5.21 -14.11 2.69
N ASN A 14 -4.94 -12.87 3.05
CA ASN A 14 -5.92 -11.97 3.62
C ASN A 14 -6.16 -10.75 2.72
N ILE A 15 -6.08 -10.95 1.42
CA ILE A 15 -6.15 -9.86 0.45
C ILE A 15 -7.47 -9.08 0.54
N SER A 16 -8.52 -9.70 1.07
CA SER A 16 -9.80 -9.03 1.27
C SER A 16 -9.71 -7.84 2.24
N TYR A 17 -8.63 -7.75 3.00
CA TYR A 17 -8.36 -6.56 3.81
C TYR A 17 -8.47 -5.28 2.99
N PHE A 18 -8.14 -5.35 1.71
CA PHE A 18 -8.20 -4.19 0.83
C PHE A 18 -9.59 -3.57 0.79
N TYR A 19 -10.63 -4.41 0.92
CA TYR A 19 -12.01 -3.95 0.94
C TYR A 19 -12.51 -3.69 2.36
N HIS A 20 -12.01 -4.46 3.31
CA HIS A 20 -12.55 -4.48 4.66
C HIS A 20 -11.44 -4.25 5.68
N GLU A 21 -11.45 -3.09 6.29
CA GLU A 21 -10.53 -2.80 7.38
C GLU A 21 -11.07 -3.44 8.66
N ASP A 22 -10.99 -4.74 8.70
CA ASP A 22 -11.39 -5.48 9.88
C ASP A 22 -10.21 -5.57 10.87
N SER A 23 -10.19 -6.60 11.66
CA SER A 23 -9.18 -6.78 12.68
C SER A 23 -7.81 -7.23 12.18
N PHE A 24 -7.60 -7.30 10.85
CA PHE A 24 -6.34 -7.79 10.31
C PHE A 24 -5.13 -7.04 10.85
N LEU A 25 -5.16 -5.73 10.81
CA LEU A 25 -4.04 -4.92 11.27
C LEU A 25 -3.75 -5.15 12.75
N GLU A 26 -4.78 -5.12 13.55
CA GLU A 26 -4.65 -5.30 14.99
C GLU A 26 -4.18 -6.71 15.33
N THR A 27 -4.74 -7.71 14.67
CA THR A 27 -4.40 -9.11 14.92
C THR A 27 -2.93 -9.41 14.64
N HIS A 28 -2.36 -8.76 13.64
CA HIS A 28 -1.00 -9.04 13.19
C HIS A 28 0.03 -7.97 13.55
N GLY A 29 -0.35 -7.04 14.42
CA GLY A 29 0.58 -6.00 14.86
C GLY A 29 1.01 -5.08 13.75
N ALA A 30 0.08 -4.72 12.88
CA ALA A 30 0.37 -3.93 11.69
C ALA A 30 -0.36 -2.59 11.73
N GLU A 31 0.11 -1.68 10.89
CA GLU A 31 -0.45 -0.35 10.74
C GLU A 31 -0.49 0.02 9.26
N GLU A 32 -1.59 0.57 8.80
CA GLU A 32 -1.66 1.10 7.45
C GLU A 32 -1.01 2.47 7.45
N VAL A 33 0.08 2.61 6.72
CA VAL A 33 0.87 3.85 6.72
C VAL A 33 0.67 4.68 5.48
N ASP A 34 0.11 4.11 4.42
CA ASP A 34 -0.20 4.84 3.21
C ASP A 34 -1.31 4.12 2.45
N SER A 35 -2.13 4.90 1.77
CA SER A 35 -3.24 4.37 1.00
C SER A 35 -3.60 5.39 -0.08
N GLU A 36 -3.75 4.93 -1.30
CA GLU A 36 -4.07 5.80 -2.41
C GLU A 36 -4.87 5.05 -3.47
N GLY A 37 -5.71 5.78 -4.18
CA GLY A 37 -6.44 5.24 -5.31
C GLY A 37 -7.92 5.08 -5.05
N GLY A 38 -8.58 4.35 -5.95
CA GLY A 38 -10.02 4.15 -5.87
C GLY A 38 -10.82 5.29 -6.47
N TYR A 39 -10.20 6.07 -7.33
CA TYR A 39 -10.88 7.14 -8.02
C TYR A 39 -11.63 6.61 -9.23
N GLU A 40 -12.59 7.38 -9.71
CA GLU A 40 -13.29 7.06 -10.93
C GLU A 40 -12.34 7.21 -12.12
N GLY A 41 -12.08 6.10 -12.79
CA GLY A 41 -11.20 6.09 -13.94
C GLY A 41 -10.77 4.69 -14.28
N GLU A 42 -10.79 4.35 -15.55
CA GLU A 42 -10.35 3.05 -15.99
C GLU A 42 -8.83 2.96 -15.98
N GLY A 43 -8.34 1.86 -15.43
CA GLY A 43 -6.92 1.58 -15.43
C GLY A 43 -6.12 2.31 -14.39
N GLU A 44 -6.77 2.95 -13.46
CA GLU A 44 -6.05 3.56 -12.36
C GLU A 44 -5.65 2.50 -11.34
N TYR A 45 -4.50 2.72 -10.74
CA TYR A 45 -4.00 1.82 -9.72
C TYR A 45 -4.32 2.36 -8.34
N CYS A 46 -4.60 1.45 -7.43
CA CYS A 46 -4.74 1.79 -6.02
C CYS A 46 -3.78 0.95 -5.22
N HIS A 47 -3.35 1.45 -4.08
CA HIS A 47 -2.42 0.72 -3.25
C HIS A 47 -2.66 0.99 -1.78
N LYS A 48 -2.16 0.07 -0.96
CA LYS A 48 -2.05 0.24 0.48
C LYS A 48 -0.67 -0.23 0.91
N ILE A 49 -0.08 0.47 1.85
CA ILE A 49 1.20 0.08 2.43
C ILE A 49 0.98 -0.20 3.90
N ILE A 50 1.39 -1.38 4.32
CA ILE A 50 1.21 -1.86 5.69
C ILE A 50 2.57 -1.99 6.33
N LEU A 51 2.72 -1.43 7.52
CA LEU A 51 3.93 -1.61 8.32
C LEU A 51 3.67 -2.69 9.38
N PHE A 52 4.43 -3.75 9.35
CA PHE A 52 4.46 -4.73 10.43
C PHE A 52 5.48 -4.26 11.45
N LYS A 53 4.97 -3.71 12.54
CA LYS A 53 5.79 -2.95 13.50
C LYS A 53 6.90 -3.76 14.16
N GLU A 54 6.59 -4.99 14.53
CA GLU A 54 7.55 -5.85 15.20
C GLU A 54 8.75 -6.18 14.32
N GLU A 55 8.49 -6.47 13.06
CA GLU A 55 9.52 -6.79 12.09
C GLU A 55 10.13 -5.56 11.43
N ASN A 56 9.45 -4.44 11.51
CA ASN A 56 9.83 -3.20 10.81
C ASN A 56 9.91 -3.41 9.30
N ILE A 57 8.93 -4.14 8.77
CA ILE A 57 8.84 -4.45 7.34
C ILE A 57 7.59 -3.80 6.76
N PHE A 58 7.76 -3.16 5.61
CA PHE A 58 6.66 -2.53 4.88
C PHE A 58 6.25 -3.41 3.72
N ILE A 59 4.97 -3.70 3.60
CA ILE A 59 4.42 -4.49 2.50
C ILE A 59 3.43 -3.63 1.72
N LYS A 60 3.59 -3.60 0.42
CA LYS A 60 2.70 -2.86 -0.47
C LYS A 60 1.78 -3.82 -1.21
N ILE A 61 0.50 -3.49 -1.22
CA ILE A 61 -0.51 -4.15 -2.04
C ILE A 61 -0.85 -3.18 -3.16
N GLN A 62 -0.63 -3.58 -4.39
CA GLN A 62 -0.98 -2.76 -5.55
C GLN A 62 -1.99 -3.49 -6.39
N ALA A 63 -3.13 -2.83 -6.67
CA ALA A 63 -4.22 -3.42 -7.42
C ALA A 63 -4.73 -2.44 -8.47
N SER A 64 -5.50 -2.94 -9.42
CA SER A 64 -6.13 -2.12 -10.45
C SER A 64 -7.53 -1.74 -10.01
N TYR A 65 -7.95 -0.55 -10.37
CA TYR A 65 -9.29 -0.07 -10.11
C TYR A 65 -10.05 0.09 -11.43
N TYR A 66 -11.26 -0.44 -11.46
CA TYR A 66 -12.13 -0.32 -12.62
C TYR A 66 -13.47 0.27 -12.20
N SER A 67 -13.98 1.17 -13.01
CA SER A 67 -15.21 1.89 -12.70
C SER A 67 -16.44 0.99 -12.52
N TYR A 68 -16.44 -0.19 -13.12
CA TYR A 68 -17.57 -1.12 -13.04
C TYR A 68 -17.45 -2.12 -11.92
N GLY A 69 -16.25 -2.56 -11.62
CA GLY A 69 -16.04 -3.64 -10.66
C GLY A 69 -15.33 -3.24 -9.39
N GLY A 70 -14.91 -1.99 -9.29
CA GLY A 70 -14.10 -1.55 -8.17
C GLY A 70 -12.68 -2.08 -8.27
N VAL A 71 -12.11 -2.46 -7.14
CA VAL A 71 -10.73 -2.93 -7.07
C VAL A 71 -10.65 -4.38 -7.54
N GLU A 72 -9.74 -4.64 -8.46
CA GLU A 72 -9.49 -5.98 -8.96
C GLU A 72 -8.36 -6.61 -8.18
N LEU A 73 -8.70 -7.52 -7.29
CA LEU A 73 -7.73 -8.15 -6.40
C LEU A 73 -7.14 -9.45 -6.94
N ASP A 74 -7.75 -10.05 -7.98
CA ASP A 74 -7.26 -11.31 -8.54
C ASP A 74 -5.84 -11.17 -9.10
N TYR A 75 -5.48 -9.98 -9.53
CA TYR A 75 -4.18 -9.69 -10.11
C TYR A 75 -3.39 -8.68 -9.28
N ALA A 76 -3.75 -8.56 -8.02
CA ALA A 76 -3.02 -7.65 -7.12
C ALA A 76 -1.60 -8.14 -6.92
N GLU A 77 -0.67 -7.18 -6.85
CA GLU A 77 0.72 -7.47 -6.54
C GLU A 77 0.97 -7.17 -5.08
N VAL A 78 1.69 -8.06 -4.41
CA VAL A 78 2.06 -7.90 -3.02
C VAL A 78 3.58 -8.06 -2.93
N TYR A 79 4.25 -7.04 -2.42
CA TYR A 79 5.71 -7.09 -2.33
C TYR A 79 6.21 -6.18 -1.22
N GLU A 80 7.44 -6.46 -0.81
CA GLU A 80 8.10 -5.64 0.20
C GLU A 80 8.56 -4.31 -0.39
N VAL A 81 8.38 -3.23 0.38
CA VAL A 81 8.89 -1.91 0.01
C VAL A 81 9.67 -1.36 1.19
N GLU A 82 10.44 -0.33 0.95
CA GLU A 82 11.13 0.37 2.02
C GLU A 82 10.97 1.88 1.81
N PRO A 83 10.81 2.63 2.90
CA PRO A 83 10.75 4.07 2.78
C PRO A 83 12.14 4.64 2.45
N ARG A 84 12.18 5.60 1.55
CA ARG A 84 13.41 6.30 1.21
C ARG A 84 13.14 7.78 1.19
N GLU A 85 14.03 8.54 1.77
CA GLU A 85 13.94 9.97 1.67
C GLU A 85 14.35 10.41 0.27
N VAL A 86 13.51 11.20 -0.34
CA VAL A 86 13.80 11.74 -1.66
C VAL A 86 14.01 13.23 -1.52
N VAL A 87 15.21 13.69 -1.86
CA VAL A 87 15.49 15.13 -1.89
C VAL A 87 15.02 15.66 -3.24
N VAL A 88 14.02 16.49 -3.20
CA VAL A 88 13.46 17.08 -4.41
C VAL A 88 13.84 18.54 -4.46
N THR A 89 14.48 18.94 -5.56
CA THR A 89 14.77 20.35 -5.78
C THR A 89 13.50 21.02 -6.27
N GLN A 90 13.09 22.03 -5.55
CA GLN A 90 11.93 22.83 -5.93
C GLN A 90 12.42 24.21 -6.36
N TYR A 91 11.72 24.75 -7.33
CA TYR A 91 12.08 26.05 -7.85
C TYR A 91 10.97 27.03 -7.52
N PHE A 92 11.36 28.10 -6.86
CA PHE A 92 10.43 29.14 -6.46
C PHE A 92 10.70 30.39 -7.28
N LYS A 93 9.66 31.18 -7.49
CA LYS A 93 9.81 32.44 -8.18
C LYS A 93 10.82 33.30 -7.41
N LYS A 94 11.84 33.74 -8.12
CA LYS A 94 12.81 34.61 -7.52
C LYS A 94 12.17 35.95 -7.18
N ASP A 95 12.31 36.35 -5.95
CA ASP A 95 11.79 37.63 -5.49
C ASP A 95 12.65 38.73 -6.08
N GLY A 96 12.12 39.38 -7.05
CA GLY A 96 12.87 40.28 -7.92
C GLY A 96 13.08 41.68 -7.41
N LYS A 97 13.43 41.79 -6.22
CA LYS A 97 13.77 43.07 -5.74
C LYS A 97 15.18 43.45 -6.01
#